data_52fef397cc3a26a5b8dd339d101553e9
#
_entry.id   52fef397cc3a26a5b8dd339d101553e9
#
_cell.length_a   1.000
_cell.length_b   1.000
_cell.length_c   1.000
_cell.angle_alpha   90.00
_cell.angle_beta   90.00
_cell.angle_gamma   90.00
#
_symmetry.space_group_name_H-M   'P 1'
#
loop_
_entity.id
_entity.type
_entity.pdbx_description
1 polymer ?
#
loop_
_entity_poly.entity_id
_entity_poly.type
_entity_poly.pdbx_seq_one_letter_code
_entity_poly.pdbx_strand_id
1 'polypeptide(L)'
;GVTRATVLKQLLGDSWTVNNYGSGGETSNTIACRQGGLHLVAQPDFTIPETITAVSIDIVDSEGNSVNLRSSITDTTILDSVNPVEINGVKGNLGQGSTFGASPYTFTRLEEGYSVNINRPTRIITKSMRELNNTNNVMIIWIGQNGGYDDVNTLISQINQMIKLNNTTNYLVISLTTGGKEAINTVLNKEFGLKFIDA
;
A
#
# COMPACT_ATOMS: atom_id res chain seq x y z
N GLY A 1 -4.54 14.26 -17.16
CA GLY A 1 -3.55 15.26 -16.78
C GLY A 1 -2.16 14.62 -16.68
N VAL A 2 -1.10 15.44 -16.83
CA VAL A 2 0.29 14.95 -16.70
C VAL A 2 0.57 14.71 -15.22
N THR A 3 0.95 13.49 -14.86
CA THR A 3 1.33 13.14 -13.49
C THR A 3 2.83 13.30 -13.27
N ARG A 4 3.29 13.42 -12.02
CA ARG A 4 4.73 13.42 -11.70
C ARG A 4 5.44 12.18 -12.22
N ALA A 5 4.79 11.02 -12.14
CA ALA A 5 5.32 9.76 -12.70
C ALA A 5 5.49 9.82 -14.23
N THR A 6 4.56 10.46 -14.94
CA THR A 6 4.67 10.68 -16.40
C THR A 6 5.88 11.55 -16.75
N VAL A 7 6.07 12.65 -16.01
CA VAL A 7 7.23 13.54 -16.21
C VAL A 7 8.52 12.80 -15.91
N LEU A 8 8.58 12.05 -14.81
CA LEU A 8 9.76 11.27 -14.45
C LEU A 8 10.10 10.24 -15.53
N LYS A 9 9.10 9.53 -16.08
CA LYS A 9 9.31 8.58 -17.19
C LYS A 9 9.89 9.27 -18.43
N GLN A 10 9.38 10.46 -18.77
CA GLN A 10 9.90 11.24 -19.89
C GLN A 10 11.37 11.64 -19.70
N LEU A 11 11.74 12.04 -18.48
CA LEU A 11 13.11 12.44 -18.14
C LEU A 11 14.09 11.26 -18.11
N LEU A 12 13.64 10.10 -17.64
CA LEU A 12 14.48 8.89 -17.53
C LEU A 12 14.64 8.12 -18.85
N GLY A 13 13.72 8.32 -19.80
CA GLY A 13 13.74 7.65 -21.09
C GLY A 13 13.31 6.17 -21.04
N ASP A 14 13.51 5.46 -22.15
CA ASP A 14 12.92 4.12 -22.36
C ASP A 14 13.64 2.98 -21.61
N SER A 15 14.85 3.21 -21.13
CA SER A 15 15.59 2.23 -20.31
C SER A 15 14.99 2.04 -18.91
N TRP A 16 14.06 2.91 -18.48
CA TRP A 16 13.41 2.84 -17.17
C TRP A 16 11.93 2.53 -17.30
N THR A 17 11.43 1.68 -16.43
CA THR A 17 9.99 1.52 -16.18
C THR A 17 9.64 2.33 -14.95
N VAL A 18 8.65 3.22 -15.05
CA VAL A 18 8.14 4.02 -13.92
C VAL A 18 6.74 3.55 -13.58
N ASN A 19 6.60 2.92 -12.43
CA ASN A 19 5.32 2.49 -11.89
C ASN A 19 4.81 3.52 -10.87
N ASN A 20 3.58 3.96 -11.03
CA ASN A 20 2.94 4.88 -10.09
C ASN A 20 1.97 4.13 -9.18
N TYR A 21 2.33 4.01 -7.92
CA TYR A 21 1.50 3.40 -6.88
C TYR A 21 0.84 4.44 -5.96
N GLY A 22 0.98 5.73 -6.26
CA GLY A 22 0.33 6.79 -5.50
C GLY A 22 -1.16 6.89 -5.82
N SER A 23 -1.94 7.20 -4.82
CA SER A 23 -3.35 7.58 -4.95
C SER A 23 -3.60 8.87 -4.19
N GLY A 24 -4.39 9.78 -4.80
CA GLY A 24 -4.72 11.05 -4.17
C GLY A 24 -5.59 10.84 -2.92
N GLY A 25 -5.32 11.60 -1.85
CA GLY A 25 -6.11 11.57 -0.62
C GLY A 25 -5.79 10.43 0.35
N GLU A 26 -4.88 9.52 0.00
CA GLU A 26 -4.47 8.45 0.94
C GLU A 26 -3.68 8.99 2.12
N THR A 27 -3.91 8.36 3.28
CA THR A 27 -3.11 8.56 4.49
C THR A 27 -1.84 7.70 4.47
N SER A 28 -0.85 8.05 5.28
CA SER A 28 0.41 7.31 5.31
C SER A 28 0.24 5.85 5.73
N ASN A 29 -0.65 5.57 6.69
CA ASN A 29 -0.89 4.20 7.13
C ASN A 29 -1.53 3.34 6.04
N THR A 30 -2.48 3.86 5.27
CA THR A 30 -3.09 3.16 4.14
C THR A 30 -2.05 2.82 3.06
N ILE A 31 -1.18 3.80 2.74
CA ILE A 31 -0.08 3.59 1.79
C ILE A 31 0.89 2.54 2.32
N ALA A 32 1.30 2.64 3.59
CA ALA A 32 2.19 1.69 4.23
C ALA A 32 1.60 0.27 4.26
N CYS A 33 0.29 0.12 4.54
CA CYS A 33 -0.41 -1.17 4.53
C CYS A 33 -0.35 -1.83 3.14
N ARG A 34 -0.74 -1.11 2.09
CA ARG A 34 -0.78 -1.72 0.75
C ARG A 34 0.61 -1.94 0.15
N GLN A 35 1.64 -1.24 0.63
CA GLN A 35 3.04 -1.45 0.22
C GLN A 35 3.84 -2.31 1.21
N GLY A 36 3.21 -2.75 2.29
CA GLY A 36 3.75 -3.71 3.24
C GLY A 36 4.61 -3.14 4.36
N GLY A 37 4.71 -1.83 4.48
CA GLY A 37 5.32 -1.18 5.64
C GLY A 37 4.54 -1.41 6.94
N LEU A 38 3.22 -1.53 6.83
CA LEU A 38 2.35 -2.13 7.83
C LEU A 38 1.73 -3.41 7.26
N HIS A 39 1.41 -4.38 8.12
CA HIS A 39 0.76 -5.59 7.63
C HIS A 39 -0.71 -5.33 7.34
N LEU A 40 -1.13 -5.66 6.13
CA LEU A 40 -2.53 -5.77 5.76
C LEU A 40 -3.01 -7.18 6.10
N VAL A 41 -4.09 -7.30 6.87
CA VAL A 41 -4.52 -8.54 7.49
C VAL A 41 -5.98 -8.84 7.18
N ALA A 42 -6.25 -10.02 6.62
CA ALA A 42 -7.60 -10.59 6.58
C ALA A 42 -7.93 -11.17 7.96
N GLN A 43 -9.06 -10.77 8.52
CA GLN A 43 -9.56 -11.30 9.79
C GLN A 43 -10.02 -12.76 9.60
N PRO A 44 -10.00 -13.59 10.66
CA PRO A 44 -10.31 -15.02 10.57
C PRO A 44 -11.80 -15.30 10.37
N ASP A 45 -12.10 -16.61 10.39
CA ASP A 45 -13.44 -17.20 10.37
C ASP A 45 -14.19 -17.07 9.04
N PHE A 46 -13.42 -17.21 7.94
CA PHE A 46 -14.00 -17.39 6.61
C PHE A 46 -13.31 -18.52 5.82
N THR A 47 -13.99 -18.97 4.78
CA THR A 47 -13.47 -19.99 3.87
C THR A 47 -13.37 -19.44 2.46
N ILE A 48 -12.19 -19.55 1.85
CA ILE A 48 -12.03 -19.29 0.41
C ILE A 48 -12.59 -20.52 -0.31
N PRO A 49 -13.65 -20.39 -1.13
CA PRO A 49 -14.31 -21.54 -1.77
C PRO A 49 -13.43 -22.16 -2.86
N GLU A 50 -13.77 -23.37 -3.29
CA GLU A 50 -13.11 -24.07 -4.40
C GLU A 50 -13.32 -23.36 -5.73
N THR A 51 -14.48 -22.74 -5.89
CA THR A 51 -14.92 -22.05 -7.10
C THR A 51 -14.56 -20.57 -7.11
N ILE A 52 -14.63 -19.93 -8.28
CA ILE A 52 -14.44 -18.49 -8.47
C ILE A 52 -15.68 -17.72 -7.97
N THR A 53 -15.93 -17.83 -6.67
CA THR A 53 -17.07 -17.20 -5.99
C THR A 53 -16.55 -16.22 -4.96
N ALA A 54 -17.18 -15.04 -4.90
CA ALA A 54 -16.81 -14.01 -3.94
C ALA A 54 -17.19 -14.43 -2.50
N VAL A 55 -16.29 -14.22 -1.55
CA VAL A 55 -16.52 -14.37 -0.12
C VAL A 55 -16.29 -13.04 0.57
N SER A 56 -17.13 -12.73 1.56
CA SER A 56 -16.97 -11.53 2.40
C SER A 56 -15.81 -11.71 3.36
N ILE A 57 -14.97 -10.69 3.48
CA ILE A 57 -13.83 -10.68 4.40
C ILE A 57 -13.68 -9.31 5.08
N ASP A 58 -13.21 -9.30 6.31
CA ASP A 58 -12.81 -8.10 7.01
C ASP A 58 -11.31 -7.89 6.90
N ILE A 59 -10.91 -6.65 6.56
CA ILE A 59 -9.50 -6.28 6.37
C ILE A 59 -9.14 -5.15 7.33
N VAL A 60 -8.05 -5.35 8.05
CA VAL A 60 -7.49 -4.37 8.98
C VAL A 60 -5.97 -4.25 8.78
N ASP A 61 -5.37 -3.23 9.41
CA ASP A 61 -3.92 -3.18 9.58
C ASP A 61 -3.47 -4.09 10.74
N SER A 62 -2.17 -4.15 10.99
CA SER A 62 -1.58 -4.95 12.08
C SER A 62 -1.99 -4.50 13.49
N GLU A 63 -2.58 -3.32 13.62
CA GLU A 63 -3.04 -2.74 14.88
C GLU A 63 -4.56 -2.92 15.07
N GLY A 64 -5.24 -3.48 14.07
CA GLY A 64 -6.68 -3.72 14.08
C GLY A 64 -7.51 -2.56 13.53
N ASN A 65 -6.88 -1.53 12.95
CA ASN A 65 -7.60 -0.40 12.37
C ASN A 65 -8.10 -0.74 10.96
N SER A 66 -9.27 -0.22 10.62
CA SER A 66 -9.82 -0.36 9.26
C SER A 66 -8.94 0.34 8.23
N VAL A 67 -8.73 -0.31 7.09
CA VAL A 67 -7.91 0.20 5.98
C VAL A 67 -8.79 0.46 4.77
N ASN A 68 -8.64 1.64 4.17
CA ASN A 68 -9.32 1.98 2.91
C ASN A 68 -8.40 1.72 1.71
N LEU A 69 -8.76 0.74 0.89
CA LEU A 69 -7.98 0.30 -0.28
C LEU A 69 -8.53 0.81 -1.62
N ARG A 70 -9.40 1.82 -1.60
CA ARG A 70 -10.06 2.35 -2.79
C ARG A 70 -9.24 3.41 -3.51
N SER A 71 -9.56 3.60 -4.79
CA SER A 71 -8.93 4.61 -5.64
C SER A 71 -9.30 6.05 -5.25
N SER A 72 -10.49 6.25 -4.67
CA SER A 72 -10.95 7.55 -4.19
C SER A 72 -12.07 7.40 -3.16
N ILE A 73 -12.45 8.49 -2.50
CA ILE A 73 -13.56 8.46 -1.53
C ILE A 73 -14.95 8.26 -2.16
N THR A 74 -15.09 8.49 -3.45
CA THR A 74 -16.36 8.32 -4.18
C THR A 74 -16.39 7.08 -5.07
N ASP A 75 -15.25 6.40 -5.24
CA ASP A 75 -15.10 5.23 -6.09
C ASP A 75 -15.07 3.96 -5.22
N THR A 76 -15.74 2.90 -5.66
CA THR A 76 -15.69 1.58 -5.05
C THR A 76 -14.60 0.69 -5.65
N THR A 77 -13.89 1.18 -6.66
CA THR A 77 -12.82 0.45 -7.32
C THR A 77 -11.61 0.30 -6.41
N ILE A 78 -11.17 -0.91 -6.20
CA ILE A 78 -9.92 -1.19 -5.49
C ILE A 78 -8.73 -0.70 -6.32
N LEU A 79 -7.73 -0.12 -5.65
CA LEU A 79 -6.52 0.38 -6.29
C LEU A 79 -5.82 -0.71 -7.12
N ASP A 80 -5.38 -0.38 -8.32
CA ASP A 80 -4.61 -1.28 -9.20
C ASP A 80 -3.30 -1.78 -8.56
N SER A 81 -2.76 -1.00 -7.62
CA SER A 81 -1.59 -1.37 -6.82
C SER A 81 -1.86 -2.46 -5.79
N VAL A 82 -3.14 -2.74 -5.48
CA VAL A 82 -3.57 -3.77 -4.53
C VAL A 82 -3.78 -5.09 -5.24
N ASN A 83 -4.62 -5.09 -6.28
CA ASN A 83 -5.01 -6.31 -6.99
C ASN A 83 -4.02 -6.73 -8.10
N PRO A 84 -3.84 -8.05 -8.29
CA PRO A 84 -4.36 -9.13 -7.47
C PRO A 84 -3.63 -9.25 -6.13
N VAL A 85 -4.31 -9.74 -5.11
CA VAL A 85 -3.72 -10.07 -3.79
C VAL A 85 -3.49 -11.57 -3.63
N GLU A 86 -2.76 -11.93 -2.58
CA GLU A 86 -2.59 -13.31 -2.14
C GLU A 86 -2.95 -13.44 -0.66
N ILE A 87 -3.81 -14.40 -0.32
CA ILE A 87 -4.22 -14.75 1.04
C ILE A 87 -3.96 -16.24 1.24
N ASN A 88 -3.07 -16.59 2.16
CA ASN A 88 -2.69 -17.98 2.46
C ASN A 88 -2.35 -18.82 1.20
N GLY A 89 -1.59 -18.23 0.26
CA GLY A 89 -1.18 -18.89 -0.99
C GLY A 89 -2.23 -18.83 -2.11
N VAL A 90 -3.46 -18.39 -1.84
CA VAL A 90 -4.51 -18.25 -2.86
C VAL A 90 -4.48 -16.85 -3.47
N LYS A 91 -4.26 -16.77 -4.78
CA LYS A 91 -4.33 -15.50 -5.53
C LYS A 91 -5.79 -15.16 -5.86
N GLY A 92 -6.14 -13.90 -5.69
CA GLY A 92 -7.48 -13.41 -5.94
C GLY A 92 -7.55 -11.90 -6.07
N ASN A 93 -8.74 -11.41 -6.38
CA ASN A 93 -9.02 -10.00 -6.40
C ASN A 93 -9.86 -9.60 -5.19
N LEU A 94 -9.48 -8.51 -4.55
CA LEU A 94 -10.35 -7.81 -3.61
C LEU A 94 -11.38 -7.00 -4.40
N GLY A 95 -12.61 -7.08 -3.96
CA GLY A 95 -13.68 -6.16 -4.32
C GLY A 95 -14.16 -5.46 -3.07
N GLN A 96 -14.95 -4.43 -3.23
CA GLN A 96 -15.57 -3.75 -2.10
C GLN A 96 -17.04 -4.14 -1.97
N GLY A 97 -17.48 -4.35 -0.73
CA GLY A 97 -18.88 -4.35 -0.39
C GLY A 97 -19.53 -2.97 -0.55
N SER A 98 -20.82 -2.89 -0.44
CA SER A 98 -21.65 -1.75 -0.81
C SER A 98 -21.46 -0.48 0.01
N THR A 99 -20.63 -0.47 1.06
CA THR A 99 -20.54 0.64 2.01
C THR A 99 -19.19 1.35 1.96
N PHE A 100 -19.25 2.69 1.88
CA PHE A 100 -18.08 3.56 1.90
C PHE A 100 -17.27 3.42 3.20
N GLY A 101 -15.97 3.18 3.07
CA GLY A 101 -14.98 3.30 4.16
C GLY A 101 -14.95 2.18 5.19
N ALA A 102 -15.77 1.16 5.05
CA ALA A 102 -15.81 0.06 6.00
C ALA A 102 -15.69 -1.31 5.33
N SER A 103 -15.07 -2.25 6.03
CA SER A 103 -15.35 -3.66 5.82
C SER A 103 -16.88 -3.91 5.83
N PRO A 104 -17.38 -4.95 5.12
CA PRO A 104 -16.57 -6.01 4.55
C PRO A 104 -16.06 -5.70 3.14
N TYR A 105 -14.89 -6.21 2.84
CA TYR A 105 -14.43 -6.41 1.47
C TYR A 105 -14.94 -7.75 0.95
N THR A 106 -14.79 -7.98 -0.36
CA THR A 106 -14.96 -9.31 -0.94
C THR A 106 -13.63 -9.81 -1.47
N PHE A 107 -13.40 -11.11 -1.38
CA PHE A 107 -12.27 -11.78 -2.02
C PHE A 107 -12.81 -12.79 -3.01
N THR A 108 -12.32 -12.74 -4.26
CA THR A 108 -12.65 -13.68 -5.31
C THR A 108 -11.36 -14.27 -5.85
N ARG A 109 -11.16 -15.58 -5.73
CA ARG A 109 -9.98 -16.26 -6.26
C ARG A 109 -9.91 -16.14 -7.78
N LEU A 110 -8.70 -16.16 -8.35
CA LEU A 110 -8.50 -16.07 -9.80
C LEU A 110 -8.72 -17.40 -10.52
N GLU A 111 -8.46 -18.51 -9.85
CA GLU A 111 -8.51 -19.86 -10.43
C GLU A 111 -9.19 -20.81 -9.44
N GLU A 112 -9.93 -21.81 -9.94
CA GLU A 112 -10.47 -22.87 -9.11
C GLU A 112 -9.37 -23.67 -8.40
N GLY A 113 -9.68 -24.28 -7.26
CA GLY A 113 -8.74 -25.05 -6.49
C GLY A 113 -9.35 -25.51 -5.17
N TYR A 114 -8.59 -26.09 -4.28
CA TYR A 114 -9.09 -26.58 -3.00
C TYR A 114 -9.64 -25.44 -2.14
N SER A 115 -10.66 -25.76 -1.35
CA SER A 115 -11.18 -24.89 -0.31
C SER A 115 -10.10 -24.59 0.75
N VAL A 116 -10.02 -23.34 1.20
CA VAL A 116 -9.01 -22.91 2.18
C VAL A 116 -9.69 -22.20 3.35
N ASN A 117 -9.59 -22.80 4.54
CA ASN A 117 -10.11 -22.19 5.77
C ASN A 117 -9.10 -21.19 6.34
N ILE A 118 -9.56 -20.01 6.66
CA ILE A 118 -8.80 -18.95 7.32
C ILE A 118 -9.26 -18.85 8.78
N ASN A 119 -8.56 -19.53 9.67
CA ASN A 119 -8.91 -19.67 11.09
C ASN A 119 -8.11 -18.75 12.01
N ARG A 120 -7.28 -17.90 11.44
CA ARG A 120 -6.44 -16.93 12.18
C ARG A 120 -6.20 -15.70 11.32
N PRO A 121 -5.87 -14.55 11.94
CA PRO A 121 -5.47 -13.36 11.19
C PRO A 121 -4.36 -13.71 10.18
N THR A 122 -4.62 -13.44 8.90
CA THR A 122 -3.75 -13.87 7.81
C THR A 122 -3.29 -12.68 7.00
N ARG A 123 -1.98 -12.56 6.82
CA ARG A 123 -1.39 -11.47 6.03
C ARG A 123 -1.87 -11.54 4.59
N ILE A 124 -2.24 -10.37 4.06
CA ILE A 124 -2.55 -10.16 2.65
C ILE A 124 -1.31 -9.63 1.95
N ILE A 125 -0.91 -10.25 0.86
CA ILE A 125 0.18 -9.80 0.01
C ILE A 125 -0.41 -9.10 -1.20
N THR A 126 -0.20 -7.80 -1.34
CA THR A 126 -0.71 -7.01 -2.45
C THR A 126 0.16 -7.12 -3.69
N LYS A 127 -0.34 -6.66 -4.83
CA LYS A 127 0.45 -6.54 -6.06
C LYS A 127 1.67 -5.66 -5.87
N SER A 128 1.51 -4.47 -5.28
CA SER A 128 2.63 -3.55 -5.03
C SER A 128 3.72 -4.15 -4.15
N MET A 129 3.36 -4.93 -3.13
CA MET A 129 4.35 -5.62 -2.30
C MET A 129 5.20 -6.61 -3.09
N ARG A 130 4.60 -7.35 -4.03
CA ARG A 130 5.34 -8.29 -4.88
C ARG A 130 6.23 -7.59 -5.89
N GLU A 131 5.74 -6.53 -6.52
CA GLU A 131 6.45 -5.79 -7.57
C GLU A 131 7.58 -4.92 -7.02
N LEU A 132 7.41 -4.39 -5.80
CA LEU A 132 8.42 -3.57 -5.15
C LEU A 132 9.56 -4.40 -4.53
N ASN A 133 9.35 -5.64 -4.18
CA ASN A 133 10.39 -6.51 -3.61
C ASN A 133 11.42 -6.91 -4.68
N ASN A 134 12.21 -5.93 -5.12
CA ASN A 134 13.25 -6.10 -6.12
C ASN A 134 14.40 -5.12 -5.85
N THR A 135 15.60 -5.64 -5.61
CA THR A 135 16.80 -4.87 -5.27
C THR A 135 17.27 -3.93 -6.38
N ASN A 136 16.86 -4.14 -7.63
CA ASN A 136 17.19 -3.28 -8.77
C ASN A 136 16.26 -2.06 -8.90
N ASN A 137 15.21 -1.98 -8.09
CA ASN A 137 14.29 -0.85 -8.11
C ASN A 137 14.87 0.36 -7.38
N VAL A 138 14.52 1.56 -7.85
CA VAL A 138 14.62 2.80 -7.08
C VAL A 138 13.23 3.12 -6.54
N MET A 139 13.11 3.21 -5.23
CA MET A 139 11.86 3.51 -4.57
C MET A 139 11.77 5.00 -4.24
N ILE A 140 10.73 5.68 -4.71
CA ILE A 140 10.44 7.07 -4.36
C ILE A 140 9.26 7.07 -3.39
N ILE A 141 9.48 7.54 -2.17
CA ILE A 141 8.53 7.52 -1.06
C ILE A 141 8.04 8.94 -0.81
N TRP A 142 6.75 9.15 -1.02
CA TRP A 142 6.09 10.43 -0.74
C TRP A 142 4.77 10.17 -0.04
N ILE A 143 4.82 10.09 1.28
CA ILE A 143 3.70 9.74 2.15
C ILE A 143 3.60 10.72 3.32
N GLY A 144 2.43 10.83 3.94
CA GLY A 144 2.21 11.68 5.11
C GLY A 144 1.56 13.03 4.82
N GLN A 145 1.30 13.39 3.55
CA GLN A 145 0.64 14.64 3.18
C GLN A 145 -0.73 14.79 3.86
N ASN A 146 -1.50 13.69 3.91
CA ASN A 146 -2.87 13.65 4.42
C ASN A 146 -2.94 13.05 5.85
N GLY A 147 -1.83 13.04 6.60
CA GLY A 147 -1.79 12.42 7.93
C GLY A 147 -1.69 10.89 7.87
N GLY A 148 -2.29 10.21 8.85
CA GLY A 148 -2.23 8.75 9.02
C GLY A 148 -1.03 8.30 9.86
N TYR A 149 -0.56 9.19 10.72
CA TYR A 149 0.47 8.98 11.73
C TYR A 149 0.16 9.87 12.95
N ASP A 150 0.45 9.37 14.14
CA ASP A 150 0.23 10.11 15.40
C ASP A 150 1.33 11.15 15.63
N ASP A 151 2.56 10.78 15.30
CA ASP A 151 3.74 11.65 15.39
C ASP A 151 4.74 11.36 14.26
N VAL A 152 5.81 12.14 14.20
CA VAL A 152 6.84 11.97 13.16
C VAL A 152 7.59 10.64 13.28
N ASN A 153 7.71 10.05 14.48
CA ASN A 153 8.39 8.76 14.64
C ASN A 153 7.54 7.62 14.06
N THR A 154 6.22 7.70 14.19
CA THR A 154 5.28 6.78 13.53
C THR A 154 5.44 6.86 12.01
N LEU A 155 5.52 8.07 11.43
CA LEU A 155 5.76 8.24 9.99
C LEU A 155 7.11 7.66 9.55
N ILE A 156 8.17 7.92 10.32
CA ILE A 156 9.51 7.35 10.08
C ILE A 156 9.47 5.83 10.14
N SER A 157 8.79 5.26 11.13
CA SER A 157 8.62 3.81 11.26
C SER A 157 7.94 3.20 10.03
N GLN A 158 6.85 3.81 9.55
CA GLN A 158 6.15 3.39 8.34
C GLN A 158 7.08 3.40 7.12
N ILE A 159 7.84 4.48 6.93
CA ILE A 159 8.81 4.63 5.83
C ILE A 159 9.90 3.55 5.92
N ASN A 160 10.52 3.38 7.10
CA ASN A 160 11.60 2.41 7.30
C ASN A 160 11.12 0.97 7.08
N GLN A 161 9.90 0.64 7.47
CA GLN A 161 9.33 -0.68 7.22
C GLN A 161 9.06 -0.92 5.73
N MET A 162 8.60 0.09 5.00
CA MET A 162 8.45 0.02 3.54
C MET A 162 9.79 -0.23 2.86
N ILE A 163 10.85 0.49 3.25
CA ILE A 163 12.22 0.31 2.74
C ILE A 163 12.71 -1.12 3.04
N LYS A 164 12.54 -1.56 4.28
CA LYS A 164 12.96 -2.91 4.73
C LYS A 164 12.26 -4.02 3.94
N LEU A 165 10.95 -3.89 3.71
CA LEU A 165 10.20 -4.89 2.95
C LEU A 165 10.70 -4.98 1.50
N ASN A 166 11.00 -3.85 0.89
CA ASN A 166 11.48 -3.80 -0.49
C ASN A 166 12.93 -4.24 -0.65
N ASN A 167 13.64 -4.46 0.46
CA ASN A 167 15.03 -4.91 0.48
C ASN A 167 15.94 -4.09 -0.46
N THR A 168 15.68 -2.79 -0.57
CA THR A 168 16.44 -1.88 -1.44
C THR A 168 17.22 -0.86 -0.63
N THR A 169 18.44 -0.57 -1.07
CA THR A 169 19.23 0.59 -0.61
C THR A 169 19.02 1.82 -1.50
N ASN A 170 18.34 1.64 -2.63
CA ASN A 170 18.08 2.69 -3.61
C ASN A 170 16.68 3.28 -3.39
N TYR A 171 16.61 4.27 -2.52
CA TYR A 171 15.36 4.97 -2.26
C TYR A 171 15.57 6.49 -2.08
N LEU A 172 14.49 7.23 -2.25
CA LEU A 172 14.40 8.67 -1.97
C LEU A 172 13.13 8.93 -1.17
N VAL A 173 13.22 9.78 -0.16
CA VAL A 173 12.10 10.26 0.65
C VAL A 173 11.84 11.72 0.28
N ILE A 174 10.61 12.04 -0.12
CA ILE A 174 10.24 13.38 -0.55
C ILE A 174 9.59 14.14 0.62
N SER A 175 9.94 15.41 0.76
CA SER A 175 9.38 16.31 1.77
C SER A 175 7.86 16.47 1.64
N LEU A 176 7.23 16.81 2.76
CA LEU A 176 5.81 17.16 2.79
C LEU A 176 5.66 18.63 2.37
N THR A 177 4.82 18.86 1.37
CA THR A 177 4.66 20.17 0.72
C THR A 177 3.46 20.98 1.23
N THR A 178 2.57 20.37 2.02
CA THR A 178 1.45 21.08 2.66
C THR A 178 1.95 21.94 3.83
N GLY A 179 1.44 23.16 3.94
CA GLY A 179 1.87 24.10 4.99
C GLY A 179 1.78 23.53 6.41
N GLY A 180 2.70 23.97 7.28
CA GLY A 180 2.81 23.50 8.66
C GLY A 180 3.55 22.18 8.84
N LYS A 181 4.27 21.70 7.81
CA LYS A 181 5.04 20.45 7.85
C LYS A 181 6.55 20.65 7.99
N GLU A 182 7.00 21.88 8.14
CA GLU A 182 8.44 22.26 8.21
C GLU A 182 9.17 21.53 9.36
N ALA A 183 8.53 21.44 10.53
CA ALA A 183 9.10 20.71 11.67
C ALA A 183 9.25 19.21 11.38
N ILE A 184 8.27 18.61 10.69
CA ILE A 184 8.32 17.21 10.29
C ILE A 184 9.42 17.00 9.24
N ASN A 185 9.50 17.85 8.23
CA ASN A 185 10.53 17.81 7.19
C ASN A 185 11.94 17.91 7.78
N THR A 186 12.12 18.77 8.80
CA THR A 186 13.41 18.87 9.52
C THR A 186 13.81 17.53 10.13
N VAL A 187 12.89 16.83 10.76
CA VAL A 187 13.16 15.50 11.36
C VAL A 187 13.39 14.44 10.28
N LEU A 188 12.59 14.43 9.22
CA LEU A 188 12.78 13.52 8.08
C LEU A 188 14.14 13.72 7.41
N ASN A 189 14.56 14.99 7.21
CA ASN A 189 15.88 15.29 6.65
C ASN A 189 17.01 14.78 7.55
N LYS A 190 16.88 14.94 8.86
CA LYS A 190 17.87 14.41 9.83
C LYS A 190 17.96 12.89 9.78
N GLU A 191 16.83 12.19 9.64
CA GLU A 191 16.76 10.72 9.62
C GLU A 191 17.30 10.14 8.31
N PHE A 192 16.87 10.69 7.16
CA PHE A 192 17.16 10.11 5.85
C PHE A 192 18.37 10.75 5.14
N GLY A 193 18.84 11.89 5.61
CA GLY A 193 20.07 12.55 5.14
C GLY A 193 20.07 12.75 3.62
N LEU A 194 21.10 12.24 2.93
CA LEU A 194 21.24 12.34 1.48
C LEU A 194 20.14 11.62 0.66
N LYS A 195 19.28 10.85 1.30
CA LYS A 195 18.12 10.21 0.68
C LYS A 195 16.85 11.06 0.80
N PHE A 196 16.89 12.19 1.51
CA PHE A 196 15.79 13.13 1.63
C PHE A 196 15.89 14.21 0.55
N ILE A 197 14.78 14.49 -0.11
CA ILE A 197 14.65 15.56 -1.11
C ILE A 197 13.64 16.57 -0.61
N ASP A 198 14.07 17.78 -0.42
CA ASP A 198 13.23 18.93 -0.13
C ASP A 198 12.66 19.48 -1.45
N ALA A 199 11.32 19.36 -1.64
CA ALA A 199 10.62 19.61 -2.90
C ALA A 199 9.62 20.78 -2.80
#